data_fab152386aad3533dc7324d5b6df4206
#
_entry.id   fab152386aad3533dc7324d5b6df4206
#
_cell.length_a   1.000
_cell.length_b   1.000
_cell.length_c   1.000
_cell.angle_alpha   90.00
_cell.angle_beta   90.00
_cell.angle_gamma   90.00
#
_symmetry.space_group_name_H-M   'P 1'
#
loop_
_entity.id
_entity.type
_entity.pdbx_description
1 polymer ?
#
loop_
_entity_poly.entity_id
_entity_poly.type
_entity_poly.pdbx_seq_one_letter_code
_entity_poly.pdbx_strand_id
1 'polypeptide(L)'
;MTMNSKRQWLKFAGGSTLAALAVSSALVGCGKKEEAAAPVAAPASAAVVTKPEPLKVAFAYVGPVGDGGWTFAHDNARKAVEQEFGDKVVTSYVEKVPEAADAERVFRDLVGQGNQLIFGTTFGYMEPMLKTALDSKDVKFEHATGYKQTDNLRTYDSRTYEGAYMAGVIAGKMTQSNTLGVVGSIPIPEVIRNINSFALGAQSMNPKVKVKVVWVNEWFNPPKETEAAQSLINGGADVLMQNTDSSAVLQTAEKNGKYAFGWDSDMTAYGPKAHLGSAVINWAPYYIASVREALDGKWVAGAGKHAWWGVKEGAIDMVSIAEIVPADARAAVEKVKAGLKDGSFSIWKGPLLAQDGKEWLKKDEVADDKVLSGINFYIKGVEGKVPGGK
;
A
#
# COMPACT_ATOMS: atom_id res chain seq x y z
N MET A 1 -17.90 -7.50 -50.11
CA MET A 1 -17.10 -6.60 -50.94
C MET A 1 -15.68 -6.65 -50.41
N THR A 2 -14.87 -7.32 -51.19
CA THR A 2 -13.44 -7.55 -51.04
C THR A 2 -12.62 -6.30 -51.40
N MET A 3 -11.56 -6.00 -50.66
CA MET A 3 -10.33 -5.58 -51.35
C MET A 3 -9.10 -5.69 -50.43
N ASN A 4 -8.18 -6.51 -50.94
CA ASN A 4 -6.77 -6.71 -50.60
C ASN A 4 -5.92 -5.51 -50.97
N SER A 5 -4.80 -5.30 -50.28
CA SER A 5 -3.55 -4.78 -50.87
C SER A 5 -2.41 -4.83 -49.84
N LYS A 6 -1.54 -5.79 -49.93
CA LYS A 6 -0.21 -5.91 -50.56
C LYS A 6 0.95 -5.29 -49.77
N ARG A 7 1.78 -6.21 -49.35
CA ARG A 7 3.19 -6.11 -48.90
C ARG A 7 4.10 -5.35 -49.92
N GLN A 8 5.12 -4.66 -49.40
CA GLN A 8 6.38 -4.50 -50.15
C GLN A 8 7.58 -4.69 -49.24
N TRP A 9 8.38 -5.67 -49.60
CA TRP A 9 9.71 -5.95 -49.15
C TRP A 9 10.70 -5.13 -49.98
N LEU A 10 11.71 -4.54 -49.37
CA LEU A 10 12.94 -4.13 -50.09
C LEU A 10 14.15 -4.77 -49.42
N LYS A 11 14.75 -5.69 -50.13
CA LYS A 11 16.11 -6.21 -49.93
C LYS A 11 17.09 -5.28 -50.68
N PHE A 12 18.21 -4.98 -50.03
CA PHE A 12 19.42 -4.66 -50.76
C PHE A 12 20.60 -5.46 -50.20
N ALA A 13 21.25 -6.16 -51.12
CA ALA A 13 22.43 -6.97 -50.90
C ALA A 13 23.63 -6.37 -51.66
N GLY A 14 24.84 -6.66 -51.21
CA GLY A 14 26.07 -6.58 -52.00
C GLY A 14 26.97 -5.40 -51.61
N GLY A 15 28.25 -5.55 -51.43
CA GLY A 15 29.22 -6.51 -51.84
C GLY A 15 30.59 -6.14 -51.30
N SER A 16 31.41 -7.13 -51.28
CA SER A 16 32.82 -7.26 -50.84
C SER A 16 33.79 -6.38 -51.62
N THR A 17 34.92 -6.00 -51.01
CA THR A 17 36.25 -6.18 -51.67
C THR A 17 37.39 -6.14 -50.66
N LEU A 18 38.23 -7.16 -50.72
CA LEU A 18 39.57 -7.30 -50.16
C LEU A 18 40.56 -6.44 -50.94
N ALA A 19 41.59 -5.93 -50.29
CA ALA A 19 42.91 -5.72 -50.92
C ALA A 19 44.02 -5.85 -49.86
N ALA A 20 44.76 -6.89 -49.94
CA ALA A 20 46.06 -7.08 -49.31
C ALA A 20 47.16 -6.53 -50.21
N LEU A 21 48.16 -5.88 -49.62
CA LEU A 21 49.46 -5.69 -50.28
C LEU A 21 50.58 -5.72 -49.24
N ALA A 22 51.36 -6.75 -49.34
CA ALA A 22 52.65 -6.90 -48.71
C ALA A 22 53.74 -6.35 -49.64
N VAL A 23 54.71 -5.64 -49.10
CA VAL A 23 56.03 -5.49 -49.73
C VAL A 23 57.11 -5.50 -48.69
N SER A 24 58.05 -6.43 -48.93
CA SER A 24 59.25 -6.71 -48.16
C SER A 24 60.47 -5.89 -48.60
N SER A 25 61.50 -6.00 -47.78
CA SER A 25 62.97 -5.82 -48.04
C SER A 25 63.53 -4.42 -47.81
N ALA A 26 64.71 -4.19 -47.34
CA ALA A 26 65.87 -5.02 -46.97
C ALA A 26 66.87 -4.18 -46.14
N LEU A 27 67.61 -4.86 -45.34
CA LEU A 27 68.90 -4.59 -44.68
C LEU A 27 69.76 -3.43 -45.20
N VAL A 28 70.40 -2.66 -44.27
CA VAL A 28 71.87 -2.56 -44.15
C VAL A 28 72.19 -1.89 -42.78
N GLY A 29 73.13 -2.50 -42.02
CA GLY A 29 73.53 -2.11 -40.70
C GLY A 29 74.60 -1.03 -40.66
N CYS A 30 74.78 -0.50 -39.48
CA CYS A 30 76.09 -0.23 -38.86
C CYS A 30 75.88 0.29 -37.44
N GLY A 31 76.60 -0.31 -36.53
CA GLY A 31 76.43 -0.18 -35.08
C GLY A 31 76.84 1.16 -34.49
N LYS A 32 76.26 1.46 -33.36
CA LYS A 32 76.81 2.24 -32.27
C LYS A 32 76.16 1.85 -30.94
N LYS A 33 77.01 1.79 -29.93
CA LYS A 33 76.85 1.43 -28.51
C LYS A 33 75.44 1.60 -27.91
N GLU A 34 75.06 0.52 -27.23
CA GLU A 34 73.98 0.45 -26.24
C GLU A 34 74.26 1.39 -25.07
N GLU A 35 73.35 2.31 -24.87
CA GLU A 35 73.12 2.95 -23.61
C GLU A 35 71.85 2.33 -23.02
N ALA A 36 71.98 1.74 -21.80
CA ALA A 36 70.90 1.01 -21.16
C ALA A 36 69.74 1.93 -20.85
N ALA A 37 68.64 1.79 -21.57
CA ALA A 37 67.37 2.42 -21.27
C ALA A 37 66.76 1.81 -20.01
N ALA A 38 66.45 2.64 -19.04
CA ALA A 38 65.71 2.27 -17.83
C ALA A 38 64.32 1.64 -18.20
N PRO A 39 63.82 0.68 -17.41
CA PRO A 39 62.55 0.06 -17.70
C PRO A 39 61.42 1.10 -17.60
N VAL A 40 60.74 1.36 -18.71
CA VAL A 40 59.52 2.13 -18.78
C VAL A 40 58.45 1.37 -17.96
N ALA A 41 58.07 1.95 -16.82
CA ALA A 41 56.96 1.46 -16.03
C ALA A 41 55.69 1.35 -16.92
N ALA A 42 55.11 0.15 -17.02
CA ALA A 42 53.83 -0.05 -17.66
C ALA A 42 52.77 0.89 -17.06
N PRO A 43 51.92 1.52 -17.85
CA PRO A 43 50.86 2.33 -17.30
C PRO A 43 49.99 1.51 -16.37
N ALA A 44 49.85 1.95 -15.12
CA ALA A 44 48.94 1.33 -14.16
C ALA A 44 47.54 1.29 -14.80
N SER A 45 47.03 0.09 -15.00
CA SER A 45 45.67 -0.12 -15.46
C SER A 45 44.75 0.63 -14.50
N ALA A 46 44.13 1.72 -14.96
CA ALA A 46 43.12 2.43 -14.22
C ALA A 46 42.02 1.39 -13.88
N ALA A 47 41.86 1.12 -12.58
CA ALA A 47 40.75 0.29 -12.11
C ALA A 47 39.46 0.91 -12.62
N VAL A 48 38.78 0.19 -13.50
CA VAL A 48 37.43 0.56 -13.94
C VAL A 48 36.59 0.50 -12.68
N VAL A 49 36.22 1.66 -12.14
CA VAL A 49 35.25 1.76 -11.05
C VAL A 49 33.92 1.39 -11.66
N THR A 50 33.60 0.10 -11.56
CA THR A 50 32.26 -0.37 -11.94
C THR A 50 31.27 0.23 -10.96
N LYS A 51 30.29 0.99 -11.50
CA LYS A 51 29.18 1.49 -10.70
C LYS A 51 28.50 0.29 -10.04
N PRO A 52 28.19 0.33 -8.73
CA PRO A 52 27.45 -0.75 -8.10
C PRO A 52 26.13 -1.02 -8.83
N GLU A 53 25.80 -2.29 -9.01
CA GLU A 53 24.51 -2.68 -9.58
C GLU A 53 23.38 -2.14 -8.69
N PRO A 54 22.30 -1.62 -9.28
CA PRO A 54 21.18 -1.09 -8.51
C PRO A 54 20.46 -2.19 -7.73
N LEU A 55 19.97 -1.85 -6.55
CA LEU A 55 19.09 -2.73 -5.77
C LEU A 55 17.78 -2.94 -6.55
N LYS A 56 17.46 -4.21 -6.84
CA LYS A 56 16.20 -4.57 -7.50
C LYS A 56 15.12 -4.82 -6.45
N VAL A 57 14.05 -4.03 -6.54
CA VAL A 57 12.91 -4.07 -5.62
C VAL A 57 11.63 -4.39 -6.39
N ALA A 58 10.89 -5.40 -5.97
CA ALA A 58 9.64 -5.78 -6.62
C ALA A 58 8.43 -5.64 -5.70
N PHE A 59 7.27 -5.39 -6.32
CA PHE A 59 5.99 -5.24 -5.63
C PHE A 59 4.96 -6.19 -6.25
N ALA A 60 4.24 -6.94 -5.42
CA ALA A 60 3.08 -7.71 -5.83
C ALA A 60 1.81 -7.05 -5.27
N TYR A 61 0.92 -6.63 -6.16
CA TYR A 61 -0.31 -5.90 -5.85
C TYR A 61 -1.54 -6.79 -6.05
N VAL A 62 -2.49 -6.73 -5.13
CA VAL A 62 -3.74 -7.48 -5.19
C VAL A 62 -4.72 -6.89 -6.22
N GLY A 63 -4.78 -5.58 -6.33
CA GLY A 63 -5.62 -4.83 -7.25
C GLY A 63 -4.85 -4.21 -8.42
N PRO A 64 -5.55 -3.48 -9.30
CA PRO A 64 -4.91 -2.68 -10.34
C PRO A 64 -4.34 -1.38 -9.75
N VAL A 65 -3.23 -0.88 -10.31
CA VAL A 65 -2.61 0.40 -9.87
C VAL A 65 -3.52 1.63 -10.07
N GLY A 66 -4.61 1.46 -10.81
CA GLY A 66 -5.62 2.49 -11.04
C GLY A 66 -6.91 2.31 -10.21
N ASP A 67 -6.91 1.51 -9.14
CA ASP A 67 -8.09 1.30 -8.28
C ASP A 67 -8.58 2.58 -7.59
N GLY A 68 -7.67 3.50 -7.34
CA GLY A 68 -7.93 4.76 -6.64
C GLY A 68 -7.85 4.62 -5.12
N GLY A 69 -7.60 3.42 -4.60
CA GLY A 69 -7.54 3.11 -3.17
C GLY A 69 -6.22 2.45 -2.76
N TRP A 70 -6.31 1.22 -2.27
CA TRP A 70 -5.20 0.48 -1.67
C TRP A 70 -3.98 0.31 -2.58
N THR A 71 -4.17 -0.29 -3.76
CA THR A 71 -3.07 -0.52 -4.69
C THR A 71 -2.50 0.79 -5.22
N PHE A 72 -3.34 1.78 -5.49
CA PHE A 72 -2.92 3.12 -5.89
C PHE A 72 -2.01 3.77 -4.82
N ALA A 73 -2.35 3.65 -3.54
CA ALA A 73 -1.52 4.18 -2.44
C ALA A 73 -0.16 3.49 -2.37
N HIS A 74 -0.11 2.16 -2.53
CA HIS A 74 1.13 1.39 -2.58
C HIS A 74 2.01 1.76 -3.78
N ASP A 75 1.41 1.92 -4.99
CA ASP A 75 2.17 2.29 -6.19
C ASP A 75 2.72 3.73 -6.12
N ASN A 76 2.01 4.65 -5.49
CA ASN A 76 2.52 5.98 -5.22
C ASN A 76 3.75 5.93 -4.31
N ALA A 77 3.76 5.06 -3.31
CA ALA A 77 4.92 4.86 -2.45
C ALA A 77 6.10 4.20 -3.19
N ARG A 78 5.85 3.25 -4.11
CA ARG A 78 6.86 2.70 -5.00
C ARG A 78 7.51 3.80 -5.85
N LYS A 79 6.70 4.68 -6.44
CA LYS A 79 7.19 5.84 -7.21
C LYS A 79 8.00 6.81 -6.36
N ALA A 80 7.63 7.00 -5.08
CA ALA A 80 8.41 7.80 -4.14
C ALA A 80 9.78 7.17 -3.85
N VAL A 81 9.88 5.83 -3.80
CA VAL A 81 11.17 5.12 -3.71
C VAL A 81 12.04 5.40 -4.94
N GLU A 82 11.48 5.33 -6.15
CA GLU A 82 12.22 5.67 -7.37
C GLU A 82 12.73 7.12 -7.35
N GLN A 83 11.90 8.03 -6.88
CA GLN A 83 12.25 9.45 -6.76
C GLN A 83 13.36 9.70 -5.76
N GLU A 84 13.32 9.03 -4.58
CA GLU A 84 14.30 9.20 -3.50
C GLU A 84 15.67 8.64 -3.87
N PHE A 85 15.72 7.46 -4.49
CA PHE A 85 16.99 6.74 -4.68
C PHE A 85 17.57 6.84 -6.09
N GLY A 86 16.77 7.25 -7.08
CA GLY A 86 17.20 7.40 -8.46
C GLY A 86 17.82 6.11 -8.99
N ASP A 87 18.99 6.21 -9.58
CA ASP A 87 19.71 5.12 -10.23
C ASP A 87 20.33 4.07 -9.29
N LYS A 88 20.17 4.24 -7.96
CA LYS A 88 20.59 3.23 -6.96
C LYS A 88 19.57 2.11 -6.80
N VAL A 89 18.33 2.31 -7.28
CA VAL A 89 17.23 1.37 -7.12
C VAL A 89 16.49 1.23 -8.44
N VAL A 90 16.13 -0.01 -8.78
CA VAL A 90 15.21 -0.30 -9.90
C VAL A 90 14.00 -1.00 -9.32
N THR A 91 12.81 -0.45 -9.55
CA THR A 91 11.56 -1.07 -9.09
C THR A 91 10.82 -1.75 -10.22
N SER A 92 10.11 -2.82 -9.88
CA SER A 92 9.15 -3.49 -10.77
C SER A 92 7.89 -3.85 -9.99
N TYR A 93 6.78 -4.12 -10.68
CA TYR A 93 5.57 -4.58 -10.02
C TYR A 93 4.77 -5.56 -10.89
N VAL A 94 3.95 -6.36 -10.23
CA VAL A 94 2.91 -7.20 -10.85
C VAL A 94 1.60 -6.85 -10.17
N GLU A 95 0.58 -6.49 -10.94
CA GLU A 95 -0.76 -6.15 -10.43
C GLU A 95 -1.76 -7.28 -10.62
N LYS A 96 -2.89 -7.20 -9.88
CA LYS A 96 -4.00 -8.17 -9.96
C LYS A 96 -3.55 -9.60 -9.66
N VAL A 97 -2.63 -9.75 -8.71
CA VAL A 97 -2.17 -11.06 -8.25
C VAL A 97 -3.20 -11.62 -7.26
N PRO A 98 -3.86 -12.75 -7.55
CA PRO A 98 -4.86 -13.32 -6.65
C PRO A 98 -4.25 -13.78 -5.33
N GLU A 99 -5.01 -13.68 -4.24
CA GLU A 99 -4.65 -14.18 -2.90
C GLU A 99 -4.81 -15.71 -2.79
N ALA A 100 -4.14 -16.45 -3.66
CA ALA A 100 -4.23 -17.92 -3.76
C ALA A 100 -2.88 -18.54 -4.14
N ALA A 101 -2.87 -19.79 -4.57
CA ALA A 101 -1.65 -20.49 -5.00
C ALA A 101 -0.87 -19.75 -6.10
N ASP A 102 -1.54 -18.98 -6.95
CA ASP A 102 -0.89 -18.15 -7.97
C ASP A 102 0.05 -17.09 -7.39
N ALA A 103 -0.22 -16.57 -6.20
CA ALA A 103 0.68 -15.63 -5.53
C ALA A 103 2.06 -16.24 -5.24
N GLU A 104 2.12 -17.52 -4.82
CA GLU A 104 3.39 -18.20 -4.59
C GLU A 104 4.22 -18.26 -5.87
N ARG A 105 3.60 -18.60 -7.00
CA ARG A 105 4.27 -18.62 -8.31
C ARG A 105 4.83 -17.23 -8.65
N VAL A 106 4.04 -16.17 -8.47
CA VAL A 106 4.49 -14.80 -8.74
C VAL A 106 5.68 -14.43 -7.86
N PHE A 107 5.67 -14.74 -6.56
CA PHE A 107 6.81 -14.46 -5.68
C PHE A 107 8.06 -15.22 -6.11
N ARG A 108 7.94 -16.49 -6.50
CA ARG A 108 9.05 -17.29 -7.02
C ARG A 108 9.60 -16.72 -8.33
N ASP A 109 8.73 -16.27 -9.23
CA ASP A 109 9.12 -15.61 -10.47
C ASP A 109 9.88 -14.30 -10.20
N LEU A 110 9.42 -13.49 -9.23
CA LEU A 110 10.11 -12.26 -8.82
C LEU A 110 11.49 -12.54 -8.23
N VAL A 111 11.64 -13.60 -7.43
CA VAL A 111 12.95 -14.07 -6.96
C VAL A 111 13.83 -14.49 -8.13
N GLY A 112 13.30 -15.28 -9.07
CA GLY A 112 14.01 -15.73 -10.28
C GLY A 112 14.48 -14.59 -11.19
N GLN A 113 13.82 -13.45 -11.16
CA GLN A 113 14.22 -12.21 -11.87
C GLN A 113 15.37 -11.48 -11.18
N GLY A 114 15.84 -11.96 -10.04
CA GLY A 114 16.95 -11.39 -9.27
C GLY A 114 16.56 -10.19 -8.40
N ASN A 115 15.28 -10.07 -8.03
CA ASN A 115 14.86 -9.07 -7.05
C ASN A 115 15.40 -9.43 -5.66
N GLN A 116 15.93 -8.44 -4.95
CA GLN A 116 16.62 -8.60 -3.67
C GLN A 116 15.76 -8.17 -2.48
N LEU A 117 14.70 -7.37 -2.75
CA LEU A 117 13.69 -6.96 -1.79
C LEU A 117 12.32 -7.04 -2.47
N ILE A 118 11.37 -7.76 -1.86
CA ILE A 118 10.05 -8.01 -2.44
C ILE A 118 8.97 -7.63 -1.45
N PHE A 119 8.07 -6.73 -1.86
CA PHE A 119 6.89 -6.32 -1.11
C PHE A 119 5.66 -7.08 -1.60
N GLY A 120 4.96 -7.74 -0.69
CA GLY A 120 3.62 -8.27 -0.91
C GLY A 120 2.61 -7.44 -0.15
N THR A 121 1.64 -6.88 -0.85
CA THR A 121 0.86 -5.74 -0.36
C THR A 121 -0.56 -6.11 0.10
N THR A 122 -0.81 -7.34 0.51
CA THR A 122 -2.12 -7.75 1.03
C THR A 122 -2.03 -8.91 2.02
N PHE A 123 -3.01 -9.01 2.90
CA PHE A 123 -3.10 -10.03 3.95
C PHE A 123 -3.01 -11.47 3.42
N GLY A 124 -3.70 -11.78 2.32
CA GLY A 124 -3.77 -13.13 1.77
C GLY A 124 -2.47 -13.65 1.16
N TYR A 125 -1.44 -12.81 1.02
CA TYR A 125 -0.11 -13.26 0.58
C TYR A 125 0.72 -13.91 1.69
N MET A 126 0.21 -14.00 2.91
CA MET A 126 0.98 -14.48 4.07
C MET A 126 1.59 -15.87 3.85
N GLU A 127 0.80 -16.87 3.49
CA GLU A 127 1.31 -18.23 3.27
C GLU A 127 2.16 -18.37 1.99
N PRO A 128 1.74 -17.84 0.82
CA PRO A 128 2.56 -17.84 -0.37
C PRO A 128 3.93 -17.20 -0.18
N MET A 129 3.97 -16.04 0.46
CA MET A 129 5.22 -15.31 0.70
C MET A 129 6.10 -16.03 1.74
N LEU A 130 5.51 -16.56 2.82
CA LEU A 130 6.22 -17.33 3.83
C LEU A 130 6.95 -18.54 3.21
N LYS A 131 6.27 -19.32 2.37
CA LYS A 131 6.87 -20.46 1.67
C LYS A 131 8.04 -20.03 0.79
N THR A 132 7.83 -18.97 -0.01
CA THR A 132 8.89 -18.45 -0.89
C THR A 132 10.08 -17.94 -0.08
N ALA A 133 9.87 -17.25 1.03
CA ALA A 133 10.93 -16.74 1.90
C ALA A 133 11.76 -17.88 2.53
N LEU A 134 11.10 -18.97 2.93
CA LEU A 134 11.79 -20.14 3.49
C LEU A 134 12.75 -20.80 2.48
N ASP A 135 12.40 -20.76 1.18
CA ASP A 135 13.19 -21.35 0.10
C ASP A 135 14.23 -20.36 -0.49
N SER A 136 14.13 -19.06 -0.20
CA SER A 136 14.92 -17.99 -0.83
C SER A 136 15.61 -17.11 0.22
N LYS A 137 16.55 -17.68 0.96
CA LYS A 137 17.15 -17.07 2.16
C LYS A 137 17.91 -15.76 1.91
N ASP A 138 18.43 -15.56 0.71
CA ASP A 138 19.19 -14.37 0.34
C ASP A 138 18.30 -13.19 -0.09
N VAL A 139 17.00 -13.42 -0.27
CA VAL A 139 16.02 -12.39 -0.64
C VAL A 139 15.28 -11.88 0.60
N LYS A 140 15.07 -10.59 0.67
CA LYS A 140 14.33 -9.91 1.72
C LYS A 140 12.85 -9.76 1.33
N PHE A 141 11.96 -10.04 2.28
CA PHE A 141 10.52 -9.97 2.05
C PHE A 141 9.84 -9.03 3.05
N GLU A 142 8.93 -8.21 2.53
CA GLU A 142 8.09 -7.27 3.26
C GLU A 142 6.62 -7.63 3.03
N HIS A 143 5.91 -8.03 4.06
CA HIS A 143 4.51 -8.43 3.95
C HIS A 143 3.58 -7.46 4.67
N ALA A 144 2.68 -6.83 3.90
CA ALA A 144 1.66 -5.93 4.45
C ALA A 144 0.58 -6.73 5.21
N THR A 145 0.17 -6.21 6.37
CA THR A 145 -0.94 -6.68 7.20
C THR A 145 -0.82 -8.12 7.71
N GLY A 146 0.32 -8.78 7.49
CA GLY A 146 0.59 -10.12 7.98
C GLY A 146 1.11 -10.18 9.42
N TYR A 147 1.22 -11.40 9.96
CA TYR A 147 1.77 -11.64 11.30
C TYR A 147 2.80 -12.78 11.37
N LYS A 148 3.05 -13.48 10.25
CA LYS A 148 4.09 -14.52 10.18
C LYS A 148 5.40 -13.93 9.70
N GLN A 149 6.48 -14.28 10.39
CA GLN A 149 7.81 -13.73 10.16
C GLN A 149 8.86 -14.85 10.09
N THR A 150 9.97 -14.61 9.38
CA THR A 150 11.17 -15.45 9.34
C THR A 150 12.41 -14.55 9.40
N ASP A 151 13.61 -15.14 9.36
CA ASP A 151 14.86 -14.37 9.38
C ASP A 151 15.05 -13.46 8.15
N ASN A 152 14.24 -13.65 7.09
CA ASN A 152 14.25 -12.85 5.87
C ASN A 152 12.85 -12.36 5.44
N LEU A 153 11.85 -12.50 6.31
CA LEU A 153 10.49 -11.97 6.11
C LEU A 153 10.07 -11.18 7.36
N ARG A 154 9.79 -9.90 7.19
CA ARG A 154 9.17 -9.06 8.21
C ARG A 154 7.81 -8.54 7.74
N THR A 155 7.02 -8.02 8.66
CA THR A 155 5.66 -7.58 8.40
C THR A 155 5.51 -6.10 8.71
N TYR A 156 4.63 -5.43 7.98
CA TYR A 156 4.28 -4.04 8.24
C TYR A 156 2.76 -3.84 8.08
N ASP A 157 2.22 -2.86 8.76
CA ASP A 157 0.81 -2.50 8.75
C ASP A 157 0.64 -0.99 9.00
N SER A 158 -0.54 -0.48 8.73
CA SER A 158 -0.92 0.89 9.07
C SER A 158 -2.13 0.90 10.02
N ARG A 159 -2.19 1.92 10.88
CA ARG A 159 -3.31 2.12 11.82
C ARG A 159 -4.49 2.80 11.10
N THR A 160 -5.00 2.15 10.04
CA THR A 160 -6.12 2.65 9.21
C THR A 160 -7.33 3.05 10.05
N TYR A 161 -7.51 2.40 11.20
CA TYR A 161 -8.56 2.74 12.15
C TYR A 161 -8.45 4.17 12.71
N GLU A 162 -7.27 4.79 12.69
CA GLU A 162 -7.13 6.20 13.08
C GLU A 162 -7.80 7.13 12.06
N GLY A 163 -7.63 6.83 10.76
CA GLY A 163 -8.34 7.49 9.66
C GLY A 163 -9.85 7.27 9.73
N ALA A 164 -10.26 6.03 9.99
CA ALA A 164 -11.67 5.67 10.17
C ALA A 164 -12.32 6.43 11.36
N TYR A 165 -11.61 6.60 12.48
CA TYR A 165 -12.10 7.40 13.60
C TYR A 165 -12.33 8.85 13.21
N MET A 166 -11.38 9.46 12.52
CA MET A 166 -11.50 10.84 12.05
C MET A 166 -12.65 11.03 11.06
N ALA A 167 -12.84 10.08 10.14
CA ALA A 167 -14.01 10.04 9.27
C ALA A 167 -15.32 9.93 10.09
N GLY A 168 -15.32 9.09 11.12
CA GLY A 168 -16.43 8.96 12.06
C GLY A 168 -16.78 10.28 12.75
N VAL A 169 -15.79 11.02 13.24
CA VAL A 169 -16.01 12.36 13.86
C VAL A 169 -16.77 13.29 12.92
N ILE A 170 -16.37 13.34 11.64
CA ILE A 170 -17.06 14.13 10.63
C ILE A 170 -18.47 13.57 10.39
N ALA A 171 -18.60 12.26 10.19
CA ALA A 171 -19.86 11.59 9.90
C ALA A 171 -20.91 11.82 11.00
N GLY A 172 -20.51 11.72 12.27
CA GLY A 172 -21.40 11.96 13.42
C GLY A 172 -21.99 13.36 13.46
N LYS A 173 -21.24 14.36 12.96
CA LYS A 173 -21.72 15.75 12.84
C LYS A 173 -22.56 15.97 11.60
N MET A 174 -22.24 15.30 10.49
CA MET A 174 -22.88 15.50 9.18
C MET A 174 -24.20 14.74 9.02
N THR A 175 -24.37 13.60 9.71
CA THR A 175 -25.60 12.80 9.59
C THR A 175 -26.83 13.53 10.10
N GLN A 176 -27.92 13.42 9.36
CA GLN A 176 -29.24 13.87 9.74
C GLN A 176 -30.19 12.73 10.13
N SER A 177 -29.93 11.53 9.54
CA SER A 177 -30.72 10.34 9.80
C SER A 177 -30.30 9.58 11.06
N ASN A 178 -29.14 9.91 11.64
CA ASN A 178 -28.42 9.13 12.65
C ASN A 178 -28.08 7.70 12.19
N THR A 179 -28.13 7.43 10.90
CA THR A 179 -27.80 6.13 10.30
C THR A 179 -26.65 6.32 9.34
N LEU A 180 -25.52 5.68 9.65
CA LEU A 180 -24.35 5.63 8.80
C LEU A 180 -24.24 4.26 8.11
N GLY A 181 -23.57 4.22 6.97
CA GLY A 181 -23.34 2.99 6.24
C GLY A 181 -21.86 2.70 6.08
N VAL A 182 -21.46 1.44 6.19
CA VAL A 182 -20.11 0.98 5.85
C VAL A 182 -20.17 -0.17 4.85
N VAL A 183 -19.49 0.00 3.72
CA VAL A 183 -19.21 -1.09 2.80
C VAL A 183 -17.91 -1.76 3.23
N GLY A 184 -18.01 -2.96 3.77
CA GLY A 184 -16.88 -3.75 4.23
C GLY A 184 -16.40 -4.74 3.16
N SER A 185 -15.09 -4.89 3.02
CA SER A 185 -14.47 -5.83 2.08
C SER A 185 -14.51 -7.27 2.61
N ILE A 186 -13.48 -7.68 3.33
CA ILE A 186 -13.33 -9.04 3.87
C ILE A 186 -13.39 -8.98 5.41
N PRO A 187 -14.12 -9.87 6.08
CA PRO A 187 -14.33 -9.80 7.54
C PRO A 187 -13.11 -10.28 8.34
N ILE A 188 -12.00 -9.57 8.21
CA ILE A 188 -10.78 -9.77 8.98
C ILE A 188 -10.67 -8.72 10.10
N PRO A 189 -9.83 -8.93 11.12
CA PRO A 189 -9.69 -8.02 12.26
C PRO A 189 -9.43 -6.56 11.87
N GLU A 190 -8.64 -6.30 10.83
CA GLU A 190 -8.38 -4.96 10.34
C GLU A 190 -9.66 -4.23 9.95
N VAL A 191 -10.49 -4.84 9.10
CA VAL A 191 -11.73 -4.22 8.60
C VAL A 191 -12.75 -4.04 9.73
N ILE A 192 -12.87 -5.03 10.63
CA ILE A 192 -13.74 -4.93 11.81
C ILE A 192 -13.29 -3.79 12.72
N ARG A 193 -11.99 -3.63 12.92
CA ARG A 193 -11.38 -2.55 13.69
C ARG A 193 -11.70 -1.18 13.09
N ASN A 194 -11.61 -1.04 11.76
CA ASN A 194 -11.95 0.20 11.05
C ASN A 194 -13.44 0.55 11.21
N ILE A 195 -14.34 -0.43 11.06
CA ILE A 195 -15.79 -0.24 11.27
C ILE A 195 -16.09 0.23 12.70
N ASN A 196 -15.50 -0.43 13.68
CA ASN A 196 -15.67 -0.07 15.09
C ASN A 196 -15.12 1.33 15.39
N SER A 197 -13.97 1.66 14.85
CA SER A 197 -13.33 2.97 15.03
C SER A 197 -14.15 4.10 14.42
N PHE A 198 -14.69 3.90 13.21
CA PHE A 198 -15.63 4.82 12.59
C PHE A 198 -16.86 5.05 13.45
N ALA A 199 -17.44 4.00 14.00
CA ALA A 199 -18.59 4.12 14.90
C ALA A 199 -18.24 4.89 16.20
N LEU A 200 -17.07 4.61 16.82
CA LEU A 200 -16.59 5.37 17.98
C LEU A 200 -16.41 6.85 17.68
N GLY A 201 -15.80 7.18 16.55
CA GLY A 201 -15.63 8.56 16.09
C GLY A 201 -16.97 9.27 15.92
N ALA A 202 -17.92 8.60 15.26
CA ALA A 202 -19.25 9.16 15.05
C ALA A 202 -20.03 9.37 16.37
N GLN A 203 -19.96 8.39 17.27
CA GLN A 203 -20.62 8.46 18.57
C GLN A 203 -20.01 9.53 19.49
N SER A 204 -18.75 9.89 19.31
CA SER A 204 -18.11 10.98 20.05
C SER A 204 -18.75 12.33 19.78
N MET A 205 -19.34 12.51 18.58
CA MET A 205 -20.03 13.73 18.16
C MET A 205 -21.56 13.61 18.27
N ASN A 206 -22.09 12.40 18.08
CA ASN A 206 -23.51 12.12 18.11
C ASN A 206 -23.79 10.71 18.70
N PRO A 207 -24.08 10.60 19.99
CA PRO A 207 -24.30 9.31 20.65
C PRO A 207 -25.49 8.49 20.14
N LYS A 208 -26.36 9.08 19.30
CA LYS A 208 -27.54 8.39 18.73
C LYS A 208 -27.22 7.62 17.46
N VAL A 209 -26.01 7.81 16.91
CA VAL A 209 -25.61 7.22 15.64
C VAL A 209 -25.61 5.69 15.73
N LYS A 210 -26.09 5.08 14.65
CA LYS A 210 -25.99 3.66 14.35
C LYS A 210 -25.25 3.46 13.04
N VAL A 211 -24.46 2.42 12.97
CA VAL A 211 -23.68 2.07 11.78
C VAL A 211 -24.18 0.74 11.24
N LYS A 212 -24.66 0.75 10.00
CA LYS A 212 -25.05 -0.45 9.23
C LYS A 212 -23.88 -0.90 8.37
N VAL A 213 -23.67 -2.21 8.28
CA VAL A 213 -22.57 -2.79 7.50
C VAL A 213 -23.12 -3.72 6.43
N VAL A 214 -22.61 -3.58 5.21
CA VAL A 214 -22.81 -4.56 4.12
C VAL A 214 -21.44 -5.05 3.66
N TRP A 215 -21.25 -6.36 3.68
CA TRP A 215 -20.01 -7.03 3.28
C TRP A 215 -20.07 -7.47 1.83
N VAL A 216 -19.02 -7.16 1.04
CA VAL A 216 -18.89 -7.58 -0.37
C VAL A 216 -18.03 -8.83 -0.55
N ASN A 217 -17.24 -9.20 0.47
CA ASN A 217 -16.30 -10.34 0.48
C ASN A 217 -15.23 -10.28 -0.62
N GLU A 218 -14.87 -9.09 -1.05
CA GLU A 218 -13.81 -8.81 -2.01
C GLU A 218 -13.14 -7.48 -1.66
N TRP A 219 -11.86 -7.32 -2.00
CA TRP A 219 -11.15 -6.05 -1.84
C TRP A 219 -11.59 -5.03 -2.88
N PHE A 220 -11.68 -5.44 -4.14
CA PHE A 220 -12.00 -4.58 -5.29
C PHE A 220 -13.08 -5.23 -6.17
N ASN A 221 -14.29 -4.72 -6.10
CA ASN A 221 -15.39 -5.11 -7.00
C ASN A 221 -16.37 -3.94 -7.14
N PRO A 222 -16.11 -2.96 -8.04
CA PRO A 222 -16.95 -1.78 -8.18
C PRO A 222 -18.45 -2.04 -8.34
N PRO A 223 -18.92 -3.06 -9.12
CA PRO A 223 -20.33 -3.41 -9.17
C PRO A 223 -20.92 -3.79 -7.81
N LYS A 224 -20.28 -4.70 -7.06
CA LYS A 224 -20.75 -5.11 -5.73
C LYS A 224 -20.71 -3.98 -4.72
N GLU A 225 -19.68 -3.14 -4.78
CA GLU A 225 -19.54 -1.97 -3.94
C GLU A 225 -20.69 -0.96 -4.20
N THR A 226 -21.04 -0.75 -5.47
CA THR A 226 -22.20 0.06 -5.86
C THR A 226 -23.51 -0.50 -5.29
N GLU A 227 -23.74 -1.80 -5.42
CA GLU A 227 -24.96 -2.46 -4.89
C GLU A 227 -25.02 -2.37 -3.35
N ALA A 228 -23.89 -2.58 -2.67
CA ALA A 228 -23.78 -2.47 -1.22
C ALA A 228 -24.07 -1.03 -0.74
N ALA A 229 -23.46 -0.03 -1.38
CA ALA A 229 -23.70 1.36 -1.09
C ALA A 229 -25.17 1.77 -1.30
N GLN A 230 -25.77 1.32 -2.43
CA GLN A 230 -27.19 1.57 -2.71
C GLN A 230 -28.11 0.92 -1.66
N SER A 231 -27.79 -0.30 -1.24
CA SER A 231 -28.54 -1.01 -0.19
C SER A 231 -28.50 -0.26 1.15
N LEU A 232 -27.31 0.25 1.53
CA LEU A 232 -27.16 1.06 2.74
C LEU A 232 -27.95 2.38 2.67
N ILE A 233 -27.92 3.06 1.52
CA ILE A 233 -28.70 4.30 1.29
C ILE A 233 -30.20 4.01 1.39
N ASN A 234 -30.67 2.94 0.74
CA ASN A 234 -32.07 2.51 0.82
C ASN A 234 -32.45 2.12 2.26
N GLY A 235 -31.51 1.64 3.04
CA GLY A 235 -31.65 1.35 4.47
C GLY A 235 -31.59 2.59 5.38
N GLY A 236 -31.54 3.80 4.81
CA GLY A 236 -31.59 5.08 5.54
C GLY A 236 -30.22 5.70 5.86
N ALA A 237 -29.13 5.12 5.41
CA ALA A 237 -27.80 5.72 5.60
C ALA A 237 -27.67 7.00 4.74
N ASP A 238 -27.22 8.10 5.36
CA ASP A 238 -27.00 9.37 4.69
C ASP A 238 -25.53 9.79 4.61
N VAL A 239 -24.64 9.10 5.32
CA VAL A 239 -23.19 9.23 5.23
C VAL A 239 -22.58 7.83 5.16
N LEU A 240 -21.70 7.60 4.19
CA LEU A 240 -21.08 6.30 3.92
C LEU A 240 -19.57 6.33 4.15
N MET A 241 -19.02 5.23 4.66
CA MET A 241 -17.61 4.90 4.64
C MET A 241 -17.41 3.59 3.88
N GLN A 242 -16.26 3.42 3.30
CA GLN A 242 -15.86 2.17 2.68
C GLN A 242 -14.56 1.64 3.30
N ASN A 243 -14.38 0.32 3.23
CA ASN A 243 -13.11 -0.36 3.41
C ASN A 243 -12.92 -1.31 2.22
N THR A 244 -13.15 -0.79 1.04
CA THR A 244 -12.96 -1.40 -0.27
C THR A 244 -12.14 -0.46 -1.13
N ASP A 245 -11.55 -0.97 -2.20
CA ASP A 245 -10.45 -0.29 -2.89
C ASP A 245 -10.91 0.62 -4.04
N SER A 246 -12.19 0.55 -4.47
CA SER A 246 -12.66 1.37 -5.57
C SER A 246 -13.33 2.67 -5.11
N SER A 247 -13.53 3.59 -6.04
CA SER A 247 -14.29 4.83 -5.80
C SER A 247 -15.82 4.66 -5.90
N ALA A 248 -16.33 3.44 -6.07
CA ALA A 248 -17.73 3.19 -6.38
C ALA A 248 -18.70 3.63 -5.28
N VAL A 249 -18.33 3.49 -4.01
CA VAL A 249 -19.15 3.91 -2.86
C VAL A 249 -19.34 5.42 -2.87
N LEU A 250 -18.27 6.19 -3.03
CA LEU A 250 -18.30 7.64 -3.11
C LEU A 250 -19.14 8.13 -4.31
N GLN A 251 -18.94 7.52 -5.48
CA GLN A 251 -19.73 7.85 -6.68
C GLN A 251 -21.21 7.51 -6.50
N THR A 252 -21.54 6.42 -5.81
CA THR A 252 -22.92 6.04 -5.53
C THR A 252 -23.55 7.00 -4.54
N ALA A 253 -22.84 7.43 -3.51
CA ALA A 253 -23.30 8.47 -2.59
C ALA A 253 -23.60 9.76 -3.34
N GLU A 254 -22.73 10.22 -4.24
CA GLU A 254 -22.95 11.44 -5.02
C GLU A 254 -24.21 11.35 -5.90
N LYS A 255 -24.39 10.24 -6.62
CA LYS A 255 -25.58 10.01 -7.46
C LYS A 255 -26.89 10.05 -6.67
N ASN A 256 -26.86 9.71 -5.40
CA ASN A 256 -28.01 9.68 -4.50
C ASN A 256 -28.15 10.94 -3.62
N GLY A 257 -27.30 11.96 -3.80
CA GLY A 257 -27.31 13.16 -2.97
C GLY A 257 -26.98 12.87 -1.50
N LYS A 258 -26.14 11.87 -1.25
CA LYS A 258 -25.61 11.46 0.05
C LYS A 258 -24.15 11.82 0.16
N TYR A 259 -23.58 11.67 1.35
CA TYR A 259 -22.16 11.93 1.60
C TYR A 259 -21.36 10.66 1.76
N ALA A 260 -20.05 10.74 1.46
CA ALA A 260 -19.12 9.65 1.70
C ALA A 260 -17.69 10.17 1.88
N PHE A 261 -16.81 9.26 2.25
CA PHE A 261 -15.38 9.51 2.43
C PHE A 261 -14.58 8.83 1.34
N GLY A 262 -13.42 9.41 0.99
CA GLY A 262 -12.34 8.69 0.31
C GLY A 262 -11.62 7.77 1.28
N TRP A 263 -11.07 6.67 0.75
CA TRP A 263 -10.37 5.64 1.51
C TRP A 263 -9.05 5.30 0.86
N ASP A 264 -7.99 5.19 1.66
CA ASP A 264 -6.60 4.89 1.30
C ASP A 264 -5.90 5.98 0.46
N SER A 265 -6.62 6.75 -0.33
CA SER A 265 -6.11 7.88 -1.12
C SER A 265 -7.07 9.06 -1.12
N ASP A 266 -6.62 10.22 -1.63
CA ASP A 266 -7.50 11.36 -1.84
C ASP A 266 -8.45 11.09 -3.02
N MET A 267 -9.69 10.82 -2.70
CA MET A 267 -10.75 10.50 -3.66
C MET A 267 -11.64 11.69 -4.05
N THR A 268 -11.25 12.92 -3.73
CA THR A 268 -12.06 14.13 -4.01
C THR A 268 -12.56 14.19 -5.45
N ALA A 269 -11.72 13.80 -6.42
CA ALA A 269 -12.06 13.87 -7.84
C ALA A 269 -13.16 12.89 -8.29
N TYR A 270 -13.41 11.82 -7.51
CA TYR A 270 -14.37 10.78 -7.90
C TYR A 270 -15.81 11.05 -7.50
N GLY A 271 -16.05 12.01 -6.61
CA GLY A 271 -17.38 12.40 -6.16
C GLY A 271 -17.36 13.72 -5.38
N PRO A 272 -16.98 14.84 -6.03
CA PRO A 272 -16.66 16.09 -5.34
C PRO A 272 -17.83 16.71 -4.56
N LYS A 273 -19.08 16.37 -4.91
CA LYS A 273 -20.27 16.86 -4.21
C LYS A 273 -20.65 16.01 -2.99
N ALA A 274 -20.22 14.75 -2.96
CA ALA A 274 -20.48 13.83 -1.86
C ALA A 274 -19.30 13.74 -0.88
N HIS A 275 -18.11 14.09 -1.33
CA HIS A 275 -16.87 13.92 -0.59
C HIS A 275 -16.80 14.81 0.65
N LEU A 276 -16.61 14.21 1.82
CA LEU A 276 -16.44 14.93 3.10
C LEU A 276 -14.98 15.05 3.55
N GLY A 277 -14.13 14.19 3.05
CA GLY A 277 -12.71 14.07 3.35
C GLY A 277 -12.22 12.70 2.96
N SER A 278 -10.90 12.51 2.90
CA SER A 278 -10.29 11.21 2.61
C SER A 278 -9.38 10.76 3.75
N ALA A 279 -9.62 9.54 4.25
CA ALA A 279 -8.69 8.87 5.13
C ALA A 279 -7.61 8.20 4.26
N VAL A 280 -6.40 8.74 4.30
CA VAL A 280 -5.33 8.34 3.39
C VAL A 280 -4.26 7.53 4.09
N ILE A 281 -3.61 6.62 3.34
CA ILE A 281 -2.42 5.91 3.77
C ILE A 281 -1.22 6.42 2.96
N ASN A 282 -0.18 6.85 3.65
CA ASN A 282 1.10 7.20 3.07
C ASN A 282 2.14 6.11 3.37
N TRP A 283 2.32 5.18 2.46
CA TRP A 283 3.32 4.11 2.58
C TRP A 283 4.75 4.56 2.29
N ALA A 284 4.94 5.75 1.68
CA ALA A 284 6.24 6.21 1.22
C ALA A 284 7.31 6.27 2.34
N PRO A 285 7.04 6.81 3.54
CA PRO A 285 8.03 6.82 4.62
C PRO A 285 8.54 5.42 4.98
N TYR A 286 7.64 4.43 5.06
CA TYR A 286 8.00 3.06 5.37
C TYR A 286 8.83 2.43 4.27
N TYR A 287 8.39 2.54 3.01
CA TYR A 287 9.10 1.97 1.87
C TYR A 287 10.49 2.56 1.69
N ILE A 288 10.61 3.88 1.80
CA ILE A 288 11.90 4.57 1.74
C ILE A 288 12.83 4.09 2.86
N ALA A 289 12.31 3.95 4.09
CA ALA A 289 13.11 3.45 5.21
C ALA A 289 13.58 2.01 4.98
N SER A 290 12.69 1.10 4.55
CA SER A 290 13.02 -0.29 4.27
C SER A 290 14.05 -0.44 3.15
N VAL A 291 13.87 0.29 2.05
CA VAL A 291 14.82 0.28 0.92
C VAL A 291 16.18 0.85 1.34
N ARG A 292 16.20 1.92 2.14
CA ARG A 292 17.43 2.50 2.69
C ARG A 292 18.17 1.49 3.58
N GLU A 293 17.46 0.81 4.46
CA GLU A 293 18.03 -0.25 5.29
C GLU A 293 18.63 -1.39 4.43
N ALA A 294 17.95 -1.76 3.33
CA ALA A 294 18.47 -2.78 2.42
C ALA A 294 19.73 -2.33 1.68
N LEU A 295 19.78 -1.08 1.20
CA LEU A 295 20.96 -0.48 0.57
C LEU A 295 22.16 -0.38 1.53
N ASP A 296 21.88 -0.02 2.79
CA ASP A 296 22.89 0.14 3.84
C ASP A 296 23.36 -1.20 4.46
N GLY A 297 22.75 -2.34 4.07
CA GLY A 297 23.01 -3.65 4.69
C GLY A 297 22.51 -3.76 6.13
N LYS A 298 21.58 -2.90 6.55
CA LYS A 298 21.01 -2.83 7.91
C LYS A 298 19.61 -3.45 8.01
N TRP A 299 19.06 -3.88 6.89
CA TRP A 299 17.72 -4.49 6.89
C TRP A 299 17.75 -5.80 7.68
N VAL A 300 16.83 -5.94 8.64
CA VAL A 300 16.71 -7.12 9.49
C VAL A 300 15.25 -7.53 9.61
N ALA A 301 15.03 -8.83 9.70
CA ALA A 301 13.72 -9.44 9.91
C ALA A 301 13.74 -10.36 11.16
N GLY A 302 12.67 -11.12 11.35
CA GLY A 302 12.53 -12.06 12.46
C GLY A 302 11.50 -11.63 13.48
N ALA A 303 11.39 -12.41 14.55
CA ALA A 303 10.38 -12.21 15.59
C ALA A 303 10.41 -10.80 16.18
N GLY A 304 9.26 -10.16 16.21
CA GLY A 304 9.10 -8.78 16.71
C GLY A 304 9.50 -7.67 15.73
N LYS A 305 9.88 -8.00 14.52
CA LYS A 305 10.13 -7.02 13.45
C LYS A 305 8.84 -6.74 12.67
N HIS A 306 7.94 -6.03 13.33
CA HIS A 306 6.66 -5.59 12.80
C HIS A 306 6.53 -4.08 12.98
N ALA A 307 6.21 -3.39 11.89
CA ALA A 307 5.89 -1.98 11.92
C ALA A 307 4.36 -1.81 11.83
N TRP A 308 3.78 -1.03 12.73
CA TRP A 308 2.37 -0.66 12.69
C TRP A 308 2.25 0.85 12.86
N TRP A 309 2.32 1.55 11.75
CA TRP A 309 2.45 2.99 11.70
C TRP A 309 1.09 3.69 11.56
N GLY A 310 0.97 4.85 12.17
CA GLY A 310 -0.25 5.65 12.18
C GLY A 310 -0.01 7.13 11.90
N VAL A 311 -0.87 7.96 12.47
CA VAL A 311 -0.75 9.43 12.42
C VAL A 311 0.58 9.90 13.00
N LYS A 312 1.06 9.25 14.03
CA LYS A 312 2.32 9.58 14.70
C LYS A 312 3.52 9.52 13.76
N GLU A 313 3.58 8.48 12.94
CA GLU A 313 4.66 8.24 11.98
C GLU A 313 4.39 8.91 10.61
N GLY A 314 3.24 9.56 10.43
CA GLY A 314 2.83 10.17 9.17
C GLY A 314 2.33 9.18 8.12
N ALA A 315 1.98 7.96 8.54
CA ALA A 315 1.43 6.94 7.65
C ALA A 315 -0.09 7.10 7.43
N ILE A 316 -0.81 7.70 8.37
CA ILE A 316 -2.26 7.94 8.29
C ILE A 316 -2.55 9.43 8.42
N ASP A 317 -3.46 9.91 7.58
CA ASP A 317 -3.99 11.27 7.69
C ASP A 317 -5.47 11.34 7.25
N MET A 318 -6.14 12.42 7.63
CA MET A 318 -7.42 12.85 7.08
C MET A 318 -7.17 14.12 6.27
N VAL A 319 -7.37 14.05 4.97
CA VAL A 319 -7.05 15.13 4.03
C VAL A 319 -8.30 15.63 3.28
N SER A 320 -8.17 16.77 2.62
CA SER A 320 -9.18 17.33 1.71
C SER A 320 -10.58 17.42 2.37
N ILE A 321 -10.62 17.78 3.66
CA ILE A 321 -11.89 17.94 4.38
C ILE A 321 -12.69 19.07 3.71
N ALA A 322 -13.88 18.71 3.21
CA ALA A 322 -14.74 19.61 2.44
C ALA A 322 -15.20 20.83 3.25
N GLU A 323 -15.38 21.96 2.58
CA GLU A 323 -15.82 23.21 3.23
C GLU A 323 -17.18 23.09 3.91
N ILE A 324 -18.06 22.22 3.40
CA ILE A 324 -19.39 21.96 3.98
C ILE A 324 -19.30 21.32 5.38
N VAL A 325 -18.18 20.70 5.74
CA VAL A 325 -17.98 20.13 7.09
C VAL A 325 -17.88 21.27 8.09
N PRO A 326 -18.71 21.29 9.15
CA PRO A 326 -18.73 22.36 10.14
C PRO A 326 -17.38 22.57 10.84
N ALA A 327 -17.08 23.79 11.20
CA ALA A 327 -15.80 24.18 11.80
C ALA A 327 -15.49 23.43 13.10
N ASP A 328 -16.49 23.12 13.92
CA ASP A 328 -16.35 22.36 15.15
C ASP A 328 -15.95 20.89 14.89
N ALA A 329 -16.47 20.27 13.81
CA ALA A 329 -16.07 18.93 13.41
C ALA A 329 -14.63 18.92 12.86
N ARG A 330 -14.26 19.91 12.04
CA ARG A 330 -12.87 20.06 11.57
C ARG A 330 -11.90 20.25 12.74
N ALA A 331 -12.24 21.11 13.68
CA ALA A 331 -11.44 21.33 14.89
C ALA A 331 -11.34 20.06 15.76
N ALA A 332 -12.40 19.25 15.83
CA ALA A 332 -12.37 17.98 16.54
C ALA A 332 -11.43 16.97 15.86
N VAL A 333 -11.42 16.89 14.51
CA VAL A 333 -10.45 16.06 13.76
C VAL A 333 -9.01 16.51 14.04
N GLU A 334 -8.72 17.80 13.98
CA GLU A 334 -7.37 18.31 14.27
C GLU A 334 -6.93 18.01 15.71
N LYS A 335 -7.85 18.08 16.68
CA LYS A 335 -7.57 17.68 18.06
C LYS A 335 -7.24 16.20 18.17
N VAL A 336 -7.99 15.35 17.48
CA VAL A 336 -7.72 13.89 17.43
C VAL A 336 -6.35 13.64 16.80
N LYS A 337 -6.04 14.25 15.66
CA LYS A 337 -4.72 14.13 15.00
C LYS A 337 -3.57 14.52 15.94
N ALA A 338 -3.69 15.66 16.61
CA ALA A 338 -2.69 16.12 17.56
C ALA A 338 -2.50 15.12 18.71
N GLY A 339 -3.60 14.63 19.30
CA GLY A 339 -3.55 13.68 20.39
C GLY A 339 -3.05 12.28 20.02
N LEU A 340 -3.32 11.81 18.78
CA LEU A 340 -2.74 10.59 18.24
C LEU A 340 -1.23 10.75 18.02
N LYS A 341 -0.80 11.91 17.54
CA LYS A 341 0.60 12.22 17.25
C LYS A 341 1.46 12.29 18.51
N ASP A 342 0.97 12.93 19.56
CA ASP A 342 1.69 13.10 20.84
C ASP A 342 1.39 12.00 21.87
N GLY A 343 0.44 11.08 21.56
CA GLY A 343 0.05 9.97 22.42
C GLY A 343 -0.88 10.35 23.58
N SER A 344 -1.41 11.58 23.61
CA SER A 344 -2.36 12.03 24.65
C SER A 344 -3.79 11.55 24.42
N PHE A 345 -4.09 11.02 23.22
CA PHE A 345 -5.39 10.48 22.86
C PHE A 345 -5.26 9.01 22.44
N SER A 346 -6.21 8.19 22.90
CA SER A 346 -6.38 6.81 22.43
C SER A 346 -7.83 6.57 22.05
N ILE A 347 -8.06 6.05 20.86
CA ILE A 347 -9.37 5.64 20.35
C ILE A 347 -9.96 4.51 21.21
N TRP A 348 -9.11 3.59 21.61
CA TRP A 348 -9.45 2.35 22.30
C TRP A 348 -9.29 2.46 23.82
N LYS A 349 -9.82 3.55 24.37
CA LYS A 349 -9.84 3.79 25.82
C LYS A 349 -11.26 3.66 26.35
N GLY A 350 -11.42 2.83 27.38
CA GLY A 350 -12.71 2.59 28.03
C GLY A 350 -13.26 3.78 28.85
N PRO A 351 -14.56 3.71 29.16
CA PRO A 351 -15.40 2.52 29.05
C PRO A 351 -15.92 2.30 27.63
N LEU A 352 -15.75 1.08 27.10
CA LEU A 352 -16.28 0.67 25.79
C LEU A 352 -17.15 -0.58 25.95
N LEU A 353 -18.26 -0.60 25.23
CA LEU A 353 -19.19 -1.74 25.24
C LEU A 353 -19.12 -2.50 23.92
N ALA A 354 -19.16 -3.82 24.00
CA ALA A 354 -19.43 -4.67 22.84
C ALA A 354 -20.89 -4.52 22.37
N GLN A 355 -21.19 -5.01 21.17
CA GLN A 355 -22.51 -4.88 20.54
C GLN A 355 -23.64 -5.46 21.42
N ASP A 356 -23.39 -6.53 22.17
CA ASP A 356 -24.35 -7.16 23.11
C ASP A 356 -24.55 -6.38 24.39
N GLY A 357 -23.89 -5.23 24.56
CA GLY A 357 -23.96 -4.36 25.70
C GLY A 357 -23.02 -4.74 26.87
N LYS A 358 -22.24 -5.80 26.74
CA LYS A 358 -21.24 -6.14 27.75
C LYS A 358 -20.08 -5.15 27.71
N GLU A 359 -19.54 -4.84 28.90
CA GLU A 359 -18.34 -4.02 29.02
C GLU A 359 -17.14 -4.78 28.44
N TRP A 360 -16.53 -4.19 27.38
CA TRP A 360 -15.31 -4.72 26.77
C TRP A 360 -14.07 -4.11 27.40
N LEU A 361 -14.03 -2.78 27.52
CA LEU A 361 -12.97 -2.06 28.23
C LEU A 361 -13.58 -1.28 29.38
N LYS A 362 -13.01 -1.47 30.57
CA LYS A 362 -13.39 -0.71 31.76
C LYS A 362 -12.92 0.75 31.65
N LYS A 363 -13.45 1.58 32.52
CA LYS A 363 -13.01 2.98 32.60
C LYS A 363 -11.48 3.08 32.70
N ASP A 364 -10.89 3.92 31.85
CA ASP A 364 -9.44 4.18 31.74
C ASP A 364 -8.58 2.99 31.26
N GLU A 365 -9.15 1.83 31.00
CA GLU A 365 -8.47 0.73 30.35
C GLU A 365 -8.22 1.06 28.86
N VAL A 366 -7.04 0.71 28.34
CA VAL A 366 -6.66 0.91 26.94
C VAL A 366 -6.34 -0.43 26.31
N ALA A 367 -6.97 -0.73 25.18
CA ALA A 367 -6.62 -1.92 24.41
C ALA A 367 -5.24 -1.76 23.78
N ASP A 368 -4.39 -2.77 23.94
CA ASP A 368 -3.09 -2.84 23.31
C ASP A 368 -3.16 -3.40 21.88
N ASP A 369 -2.04 -3.33 21.17
CA ASP A 369 -1.93 -3.81 19.79
C ASP A 369 -2.26 -5.30 19.64
N LYS A 370 -1.97 -6.12 20.67
CA LYS A 370 -2.27 -7.55 20.66
C LYS A 370 -3.78 -7.79 20.70
N VAL A 371 -4.51 -7.06 21.53
CA VAL A 371 -5.97 -7.09 21.59
C VAL A 371 -6.56 -6.60 20.29
N LEU A 372 -6.06 -5.49 19.75
CA LEU A 372 -6.56 -4.89 18.52
C LEU A 372 -6.31 -5.76 17.28
N SER A 373 -5.20 -6.47 17.20
CA SER A 373 -4.90 -7.37 16.08
C SER A 373 -5.83 -8.58 16.00
N GLY A 374 -6.53 -8.92 17.07
CA GLY A 374 -7.44 -10.08 17.15
C GLY A 374 -8.92 -9.72 17.24
N ILE A 375 -9.31 -8.43 17.10
CA ILE A 375 -10.71 -8.02 17.25
C ILE A 375 -11.61 -8.66 16.19
N ASN A 376 -12.67 -9.34 16.61
CA ASN A 376 -13.58 -10.11 15.75
C ASN A 376 -15.06 -9.91 16.09
N PHE A 377 -15.39 -8.81 16.73
CA PHE A 377 -16.74 -8.44 17.15
C PHE A 377 -16.99 -6.96 16.93
N TYR A 378 -18.26 -6.56 16.90
CA TYR A 378 -18.66 -5.16 16.83
C TYR A 378 -18.81 -4.55 18.22
N ILE A 379 -18.52 -3.24 18.29
CA ILE A 379 -18.87 -2.41 19.45
C ILE A 379 -20.35 -2.01 19.43
N LYS A 380 -20.85 -1.50 20.56
CA LYS A 380 -22.20 -0.95 20.67
C LYS A 380 -22.47 0.14 19.63
N GLY A 381 -23.59 0.03 18.93
CA GLY A 381 -24.02 0.97 17.89
C GLY A 381 -23.68 0.54 16.46
N VAL A 382 -22.86 -0.49 16.26
CA VAL A 382 -22.71 -1.17 14.97
C VAL A 382 -23.80 -2.24 14.87
N GLU A 383 -24.58 -2.22 13.78
CA GLU A 383 -25.68 -3.16 13.53
C GLU A 383 -25.25 -4.28 12.58
N GLY A 384 -25.88 -5.44 12.69
CA GLY A 384 -25.58 -6.63 11.90
C GLY A 384 -24.72 -7.64 12.64
N LYS A 385 -24.13 -8.57 11.90
CA LYS A 385 -23.21 -9.60 12.44
C LYS A 385 -21.91 -9.61 11.66
N VAL A 386 -20.82 -9.89 12.34
CA VAL A 386 -19.56 -10.19 11.65
C VAL A 386 -19.73 -11.53 10.92
N PRO A 387 -19.50 -11.62 9.60
CA PRO A 387 -19.54 -12.89 8.89
C PRO A 387 -18.53 -13.88 9.50
N GLY A 388 -18.98 -15.13 9.77
CA GLY A 388 -18.13 -16.15 10.42
C GLY A 388 -17.80 -15.89 11.90
N GLY A 389 -18.31 -14.82 12.49
CA GLY A 389 -18.22 -14.54 13.92
C GLY A 389 -19.05 -15.54 14.73
N LYS A 390 -18.55 -15.91 15.93
CA LYS A 390 -19.25 -16.81 16.89
C LYS A 390 -20.44 -16.12 17.54
#